data_444db6cd075ead06086a38b7dfdca3bb
#
_entry.id   444db6cd075ead06086a38b7dfdca3bb
#
_cell.length_a   1.000
_cell.length_b   1.000
_cell.length_c   1.000
_cell.angle_alpha   90.00
_cell.angle_beta   90.00
_cell.angle_gamma   90.00
#
_symmetry.space_group_name_H-M   'P 1'
#
loop_
_entity.id
_entity.type
_entity.pdbx_description
1 polymer ?
#
loop_
_entity_poly.entity_id
_entity_poly.type
_entity_poly.pdbx_seq_one_letter_code
_entity_poly.pdbx_strand_id
1 'polypeptide(L)'
;MAYENIIYEKQDNIAVITFNRPEAMNALNIKTRAEFTEAARDVEDDDTIKVLILTGSGKSFVAGSDIKEFHATTSFMAHNIVRLGSIVEKLSKPVIAAVNGFCLGGGCEIAMACDLIIASEKAKFGQPEINLGIIPGGGGTQ
;
A
#
# COMPACT_ATOMS: atom_id res chain seq x y z
N MET A 1 1.18 -17.44 7.96
CA MET A 1 0.06 -16.75 8.63
C MET A 1 -1.03 -16.53 7.60
N ALA A 2 -2.31 -16.60 7.98
CA ALA A 2 -3.40 -16.31 7.05
C ALA A 2 -3.81 -14.84 7.26
N TYR A 3 -3.48 -13.99 6.31
CA TYR A 3 -3.96 -12.61 6.24
C TYR A 3 -5.36 -12.57 5.62
N GLU A 4 -6.13 -11.54 5.90
CA GLU A 4 -7.50 -11.37 5.37
C GLU A 4 -7.53 -10.35 4.23
N ASN A 5 -6.79 -9.25 4.38
CA ASN A 5 -6.82 -8.11 3.47
C ASN A 5 -5.62 -8.03 2.53
N ILE A 6 -4.64 -8.90 2.71
CA ILE A 6 -3.52 -9.07 1.79
C ILE A 6 -3.31 -10.55 1.47
N ILE A 7 -2.74 -10.83 0.32
CA ILE A 7 -2.14 -12.12 0.00
C ILE A 7 -0.63 -11.92 0.08
N TYR A 8 0.05 -12.75 0.86
CA TYR A 8 1.50 -12.71 1.02
C TYR A 8 2.10 -14.04 0.62
N GLU A 9 2.94 -14.00 -0.38
CA GLU A 9 3.56 -15.18 -0.98
C GLU A 9 5.06 -14.99 -1.07
N LYS A 10 5.80 -16.07 -0.86
CA LYS A 10 7.23 -16.15 -1.09
C LYS A 10 7.51 -17.23 -2.13
N GLN A 11 8.22 -16.87 -3.18
CA GLN A 11 8.66 -17.80 -4.21
C GLN A 11 10.13 -17.53 -4.51
N ASP A 12 10.96 -18.55 -4.31
CA ASP A 12 12.40 -18.42 -4.42
C ASP A 12 12.94 -17.26 -3.55
N ASN A 13 13.54 -16.25 -4.16
CA ASN A 13 14.09 -15.09 -3.47
C ASN A 13 13.17 -13.84 -3.56
N ILE A 14 11.92 -14.00 -3.99
CA ILE A 14 10.97 -12.92 -4.21
C ILE A 14 9.82 -13.05 -3.22
N ALA A 15 9.48 -11.95 -2.57
CA ALA A 15 8.23 -11.81 -1.84
C ALA A 15 7.23 -10.99 -2.66
N VAL A 16 5.96 -11.38 -2.62
CA VAL A 16 4.86 -10.65 -3.25
C VAL A 16 3.81 -10.35 -2.21
N ILE A 17 3.46 -9.08 -2.06
CA ILE A 17 2.31 -8.63 -1.29
C ILE A 17 1.26 -8.12 -2.25
N THR A 18 0.10 -8.78 -2.29
CA THR A 18 -1.05 -8.35 -3.06
C THR A 18 -2.10 -7.75 -2.12
N PHE A 19 -2.43 -6.48 -2.28
CA PHE A 19 -3.59 -5.89 -1.60
C PHE A 19 -4.86 -6.57 -2.09
N ASN A 20 -5.65 -7.14 -1.18
CA ASN A 20 -6.75 -8.04 -1.54
C ASN A 20 -8.08 -7.67 -0.87
N ARG A 21 -8.54 -6.46 -1.19
CA ARG A 21 -9.89 -5.97 -0.89
C ARG A 21 -10.53 -5.40 -2.16
N PRO A 22 -10.70 -6.22 -3.22
CA PRO A 22 -11.13 -5.71 -4.54
C PRO A 22 -12.52 -5.05 -4.50
N GLU A 23 -13.40 -5.46 -3.60
CA GLU A 23 -14.73 -4.87 -3.37
C GLU A 23 -14.66 -3.42 -2.86
N ALA A 24 -13.56 -3.05 -2.19
CA ALA A 24 -13.26 -1.70 -1.72
C ALA A 24 -12.13 -1.04 -2.52
N MET A 25 -11.85 -1.52 -3.73
CA MET A 25 -10.72 -1.07 -4.57
C MET A 25 -9.38 -1.05 -3.83
N ASN A 26 -9.16 -2.01 -2.95
CA ASN A 26 -7.99 -2.17 -2.11
C ASN A 26 -7.70 -0.97 -1.20
N ALA A 27 -8.74 -0.24 -0.77
CA ALA A 27 -8.59 0.86 0.17
C ALA A 27 -7.97 0.40 1.49
N LEU A 28 -7.07 1.24 2.02
CA LEU A 28 -6.26 0.96 3.19
C LEU A 28 -7.06 1.22 4.48
N ASN A 29 -7.61 0.19 5.07
CA ASN A 29 -8.17 0.22 6.41
C ASN A 29 -7.08 -0.10 7.47
N ILE A 30 -7.43 0.00 8.75
CA ILE A 30 -6.51 -0.27 9.87
C ILE A 30 -5.95 -1.69 9.78
N LYS A 31 -6.79 -2.67 9.44
CA LYS A 31 -6.38 -4.07 9.34
C LYS A 31 -5.39 -4.30 8.20
N THR A 32 -5.66 -3.75 7.00
CA THR A 32 -4.72 -3.82 5.87
C THR A 32 -3.36 -3.26 6.24
N ARG A 33 -3.33 -2.12 6.97
CA ARG A 33 -2.08 -1.48 7.40
C ARG A 33 -1.31 -2.36 8.39
N ALA A 34 -2.01 -2.99 9.33
CA ALA A 34 -1.39 -3.90 10.30
C ALA A 34 -0.80 -5.14 9.61
N GLU A 35 -1.58 -5.78 8.74
CA GLU A 35 -1.16 -6.96 7.99
C GLU A 35 0.04 -6.65 7.07
N PHE A 36 0.00 -5.53 6.35
CA PHE A 36 1.12 -5.08 5.52
C PHE A 36 2.38 -4.84 6.35
N THR A 37 2.24 -4.18 7.51
CA THR A 37 3.37 -3.90 8.41
C THR A 37 4.04 -5.19 8.89
N GLU A 38 3.25 -6.19 9.24
CA GLU A 38 3.74 -7.50 9.67
C GLU A 38 4.45 -8.22 8.52
N ALA A 39 3.83 -8.28 7.32
CA ALA A 39 4.43 -8.90 6.15
C ALA A 39 5.73 -8.20 5.72
N ALA A 40 5.77 -6.86 5.74
CA ALA A 40 6.95 -6.10 5.40
C ALA A 40 8.11 -6.35 6.38
N ARG A 41 7.81 -6.54 7.67
CA ARG A 41 8.82 -6.93 8.67
C ARG A 41 9.35 -8.32 8.38
N ASP A 42 8.50 -9.29 8.07
CA ASP A 42 8.92 -10.64 7.70
C ASP A 42 9.80 -10.65 6.45
N VAL A 43 9.50 -9.78 5.46
CA VAL A 43 10.37 -9.56 4.29
C VAL A 43 11.73 -9.02 4.71
N GLU A 44 11.79 -8.03 5.60
CA GLU A 44 13.05 -7.43 6.07
C GLU A 44 13.91 -8.43 6.83
N ASP A 45 13.30 -9.24 7.69
CA ASP A 45 13.98 -10.18 8.58
C ASP A 45 14.42 -11.48 7.85
N ASP A 46 13.85 -11.79 6.68
CA ASP A 46 14.17 -13.00 5.91
C ASP A 46 15.30 -12.77 4.91
N ASP A 47 16.51 -13.15 5.27
CA ASP A 47 17.72 -13.02 4.42
C ASP A 47 17.63 -13.73 3.07
N THR A 48 16.74 -14.69 2.89
CA THR A 48 16.54 -15.39 1.62
C THR A 48 15.81 -14.53 0.61
N ILE A 49 14.96 -13.60 1.05
CA ILE A 49 14.22 -12.68 0.18
C ILE A 49 15.14 -11.55 -0.27
N LYS A 50 15.19 -11.31 -1.57
CA LYS A 50 16.02 -10.28 -2.21
C LYS A 50 15.24 -9.13 -2.81
N VAL A 51 13.95 -9.32 -3.10
CA VAL A 51 13.08 -8.33 -3.72
C VAL A 51 11.65 -8.47 -3.18
N LEU A 52 11.00 -7.34 -2.95
CA LEU A 52 9.57 -7.27 -2.66
C LEU A 52 8.81 -6.71 -3.87
N ILE A 53 7.73 -7.36 -4.26
CA ILE A 53 6.79 -6.86 -5.26
C ILE A 53 5.47 -6.50 -4.55
N LEU A 54 4.96 -5.31 -4.81
CA LEU A 54 3.65 -4.87 -4.35
C LEU A 54 2.69 -4.80 -5.54
N THR A 55 1.50 -5.36 -5.39
CA THR A 55 0.45 -5.28 -6.41
C THR A 55 -0.93 -5.26 -5.77
N GLY A 56 -2.00 -5.17 -6.57
CA GLY A 56 -3.38 -5.21 -6.08
C GLY A 56 -4.24 -6.21 -6.83
N SER A 57 -5.18 -6.83 -6.14
CA SER A 57 -6.18 -7.68 -6.77
C SER A 57 -7.25 -6.86 -7.49
N GLY A 58 -7.81 -7.39 -8.58
CA GLY A 58 -8.92 -6.78 -9.31
C GLY A 58 -8.52 -5.55 -10.13
N LYS A 59 -9.27 -4.44 -9.99
CA LYS A 59 -9.18 -3.24 -10.85
C LYS A 59 -8.25 -2.17 -10.31
N SER A 60 -7.70 -2.34 -9.12
CA SER A 60 -6.92 -1.32 -8.43
C SER A 60 -5.63 -1.90 -7.90
N PHE A 61 -4.60 -1.10 -7.92
CA PHE A 61 -3.47 -1.28 -7.03
C PHE A 61 -3.92 -0.96 -5.60
N VAL A 62 -4.10 0.31 -5.28
CA VAL A 62 -4.68 0.81 -4.02
C VAL A 62 -5.36 2.15 -4.29
N ALA A 63 -6.63 2.29 -3.90
CA ALA A 63 -7.41 3.51 -4.15
C ALA A 63 -7.35 4.55 -3.01
N GLY A 64 -6.37 4.43 -2.11
CA GLY A 64 -6.18 5.36 -0.99
C GLY A 64 -6.63 4.80 0.36
N SER A 65 -6.77 5.67 1.34
CA SER A 65 -7.26 5.32 2.68
C SER A 65 -8.76 5.02 2.65
N ASP A 66 -9.20 4.10 3.50
CA ASP A 66 -10.63 3.75 3.61
C ASP A 66 -11.39 4.90 4.31
N ILE A 67 -12.18 5.65 3.52
CA ILE A 67 -12.90 6.85 3.98
C ILE A 67 -13.92 6.50 5.07
N LYS A 68 -14.46 5.29 5.08
CA LYS A 68 -15.42 4.85 6.10
C LYS A 68 -14.82 4.89 7.50
N GLU A 69 -13.52 4.67 7.62
CA GLU A 69 -12.82 4.73 8.90
C GLU A 69 -12.59 6.18 9.38
N PHE A 70 -12.56 7.17 8.48
CA PHE A 70 -12.45 8.58 8.89
C PHE A 70 -13.67 9.08 9.65
N HIS A 71 -14.87 8.56 9.32
CA HIS A 71 -16.10 8.94 9.99
C HIS A 71 -16.29 8.23 11.34
N ALA A 72 -15.64 7.10 11.54
CA ALA A 72 -15.73 6.33 12.80
C ALA A 72 -14.87 6.91 13.93
N THR A 73 -14.00 7.88 13.61
CA THR A 73 -13.04 8.41 14.55
C THR A 73 -13.23 9.91 14.75
N THR A 74 -13.56 10.32 15.97
CA THR A 74 -13.79 11.73 16.35
C THR A 74 -12.54 12.60 16.33
N SER A 75 -11.38 12.06 16.02
CA SER A 75 -10.14 12.81 15.85
C SER A 75 -9.23 12.14 14.82
N PHE A 76 -9.11 12.74 13.65
CA PHE A 76 -8.12 12.38 12.63
C PHE A 76 -6.67 12.42 13.17
N MET A 77 -6.43 13.17 14.25
CA MET A 77 -5.13 13.33 14.90
C MET A 77 -4.87 12.26 15.98
N ALA A 78 -5.87 11.54 16.44
CA ALA A 78 -5.74 10.61 17.56
C ALA A 78 -5.24 9.21 17.13
N HIS A 79 -5.24 8.89 15.84
CA HIS A 79 -4.71 7.64 15.34
C HIS A 79 -3.36 7.88 14.69
N ASN A 80 -2.35 7.20 15.20
CA ASN A 80 -1.08 6.99 14.49
C ASN A 80 -1.38 6.17 13.22
N ILE A 81 -1.91 6.85 12.18
CA ILE A 81 -2.11 6.22 10.89
C ILE A 81 -0.74 5.83 10.36
N VAL A 82 -0.45 4.54 10.40
CA VAL A 82 0.79 4.00 9.84
C VAL A 82 0.83 4.35 8.35
N ARG A 83 1.81 5.16 7.98
CA ARG A 83 2.08 5.52 6.58
C ARG A 83 2.84 4.37 5.94
N LEU A 84 2.19 3.61 5.07
CA LEU A 84 2.81 2.44 4.46
C LEU A 84 4.00 2.81 3.56
N GLY A 85 3.96 3.97 2.89
CA GLY A 85 5.11 4.49 2.16
C GLY A 85 6.36 4.60 3.04
N SER A 86 6.23 5.12 4.26
CA SER A 86 7.37 5.21 5.19
C SER A 86 7.89 3.86 5.69
N ILE A 87 7.10 2.79 5.58
CA ILE A 87 7.59 1.42 5.83
C ILE A 87 8.41 0.96 4.62
N VAL A 88 7.87 1.17 3.41
CA VAL A 88 8.54 0.81 2.15
C VAL A 88 9.90 1.47 2.04
N GLU A 89 9.99 2.79 2.29
CA GLU A 89 11.24 3.57 2.26
C GLU A 89 12.34 3.05 3.22
N LYS A 90 11.94 2.34 4.29
CA LYS A 90 12.88 1.83 5.29
C LYS A 90 13.34 0.41 5.03
N LEU A 91 12.74 -0.29 4.08
CA LEU A 91 13.19 -1.64 3.71
C LEU A 91 14.58 -1.56 3.08
N SER A 92 15.46 -2.46 3.50
CA SER A 92 16.82 -2.59 2.95
C SER A 92 16.84 -3.29 1.58
N LYS A 93 15.72 -3.85 1.17
CA LYS A 93 15.55 -4.64 -0.05
C LYS A 93 14.85 -3.84 -1.13
N PRO A 94 15.20 -4.01 -2.42
CA PRO A 94 14.48 -3.39 -3.53
C PRO A 94 12.98 -3.70 -3.50
N VAL A 95 12.16 -2.67 -3.69
CA VAL A 95 10.71 -2.77 -3.74
C VAL A 95 10.20 -2.31 -5.10
N ILE A 96 9.38 -3.15 -5.74
CA ILE A 96 8.79 -2.88 -7.04
C ILE A 96 7.27 -2.74 -6.89
N ALA A 97 6.71 -1.61 -7.30
CA ALA A 97 5.27 -1.46 -7.44
C ALA A 97 4.81 -1.95 -8.81
N ALA A 98 4.06 -3.05 -8.87
CA ALA A 98 3.39 -3.55 -10.06
C ALA A 98 1.96 -3.00 -10.08
N VAL A 99 1.78 -1.85 -10.71
CA VAL A 99 0.53 -1.07 -10.68
C VAL A 99 -0.43 -1.55 -11.76
N ASN A 100 -1.42 -2.32 -11.37
CA ASN A 100 -2.38 -2.98 -12.28
C ASN A 100 -3.60 -2.13 -12.66
N GLY A 101 -3.86 -1.01 -11.95
CA GLY A 101 -5.06 -0.20 -12.18
C GLY A 101 -5.07 1.11 -11.40
N PHE A 102 -6.15 1.43 -10.67
CA PHE A 102 -6.23 2.65 -9.88
C PHE A 102 -5.17 2.67 -8.77
N CYS A 103 -4.39 3.74 -8.73
CA CYS A 103 -3.31 4.01 -7.80
C CYS A 103 -3.48 5.43 -7.27
N LEU A 104 -4.30 5.59 -6.23
CA LEU A 104 -4.81 6.90 -5.82
C LEU A 104 -4.46 7.21 -4.36
N GLY A 105 -4.23 8.49 -4.05
CA GLY A 105 -3.94 8.96 -2.70
C GLY A 105 -2.84 8.15 -2.03
N GLY A 106 -3.11 7.56 -0.86
CA GLY A 106 -2.17 6.71 -0.15
C GLY A 106 -1.60 5.54 -0.97
N GLY A 107 -2.32 5.05 -1.98
CA GLY A 107 -1.81 4.05 -2.91
C GLY A 107 -0.75 4.62 -3.85
N CYS A 108 -0.96 5.84 -4.35
CA CYS A 108 0.03 6.55 -5.14
C CYS A 108 1.28 6.87 -4.31
N GLU A 109 1.10 7.23 -3.05
CA GLU A 109 2.20 7.49 -2.10
C GLU A 109 3.02 6.23 -1.82
N ILE A 110 2.39 5.05 -1.69
CA ILE A 110 3.09 3.77 -1.59
C ILE A 110 3.87 3.47 -2.86
N ALA A 111 3.27 3.65 -4.04
CA ALA A 111 3.94 3.38 -5.30
C ALA A 111 5.17 4.29 -5.49
N MET A 112 5.06 5.58 -5.14
CA MET A 112 6.18 6.53 -5.20
C MET A 112 7.30 6.23 -4.19
N ALA A 113 6.99 5.57 -3.09
CA ALA A 113 7.97 5.14 -2.10
C ALA A 113 8.75 3.88 -2.53
N CYS A 114 8.32 3.19 -3.58
CA CYS A 114 9.03 2.04 -4.14
C CYS A 114 10.22 2.48 -5.01
N ASP A 115 11.21 1.60 -5.16
CA ASP A 115 12.39 1.87 -5.99
C ASP A 115 12.06 1.88 -7.48
N LEU A 116 11.10 1.06 -7.90
CA LEU A 116 10.66 0.96 -9.30
C LEU A 116 9.13 0.89 -9.37
N ILE A 117 8.57 1.51 -10.40
CA ILE A 117 7.16 1.38 -10.75
C ILE A 117 7.04 0.76 -12.14
N ILE A 118 6.34 -0.38 -12.21
CA ILE A 118 5.92 -0.99 -13.47
C ILE A 118 4.41 -0.86 -13.54
N ALA A 119 3.91 -0.15 -14.53
CA ALA A 119 2.50 0.18 -14.64
C ALA A 119 1.83 -0.47 -15.85
N SER A 120 0.65 -1.03 -15.65
CA SER A 120 -0.24 -1.43 -16.74
C SER A 120 -0.66 -0.18 -17.55
N GLU A 121 -0.91 -0.35 -18.85
CA GLU A 121 -1.52 0.70 -19.70
C GLU A 121 -2.87 1.21 -19.15
N LYS A 122 -3.53 0.42 -18.29
CA LYS A 122 -4.79 0.78 -17.63
C LYS A 122 -4.58 1.51 -16.30
N ALA A 123 -3.34 1.65 -15.85
CA ALA A 123 -3.04 2.30 -14.57
C ALA A 123 -3.44 3.78 -14.58
N LYS A 124 -4.02 4.23 -13.47
CA LYS A 124 -4.41 5.62 -13.26
C LYS A 124 -3.87 6.10 -11.94
N PHE A 125 -2.95 7.04 -12.00
CA PHE A 125 -2.32 7.67 -10.84
C PHE A 125 -3.00 8.99 -10.51
N GLY A 126 -3.09 9.32 -9.21
CA GLY A 126 -3.61 10.60 -8.78
C GLY A 126 -3.57 10.80 -7.27
N GLN A 127 -3.68 12.08 -6.90
CA GLN A 127 -3.78 12.53 -5.50
C GLN A 127 -5.12 13.28 -5.34
N PRO A 128 -6.24 12.53 -5.12
CA PRO A 128 -7.59 13.12 -5.11
C PRO A 128 -7.98 13.74 -3.75
N GLU A 129 -7.05 13.90 -2.82
CA GLU A 129 -7.27 14.36 -1.45
C GLU A 129 -7.97 15.72 -1.39
N ILE A 130 -7.76 16.59 -2.40
CA ILE A 130 -8.43 17.88 -2.51
C ILE A 130 -9.96 17.75 -2.55
N ASN A 131 -10.48 16.65 -3.12
CA ASN A 131 -11.91 16.39 -3.17
C ASN A 131 -12.53 16.12 -1.78
N LEU A 132 -11.68 15.82 -0.80
CA LEU A 132 -12.04 15.59 0.60
C LEU A 132 -11.68 16.79 1.49
N GLY A 133 -11.16 17.89 0.91
CA GLY A 133 -10.72 19.06 1.66
C GLY A 133 -9.47 18.83 2.52
N ILE A 134 -8.65 17.84 2.17
CA ILE A 134 -7.38 17.51 2.85
C ILE A 134 -6.22 17.56 1.88
N ILE A 135 -4.99 17.53 2.40
CA ILE A 135 -3.76 17.45 1.62
C ILE A 135 -3.22 16.02 1.64
N PRO A 136 -2.43 15.60 0.63
CA PRO A 136 -1.67 14.35 0.69
C PRO A 136 -0.76 14.32 1.92
N GLY A 137 -0.83 13.26 2.71
CA GLY A 137 -0.15 13.18 4.01
C GLY A 137 0.91 12.09 4.10
N GLY A 138 1.08 11.26 3.09
CA GLY A 138 2.01 10.11 3.08
C GLY A 138 3.20 10.25 2.13
N GLY A 139 3.50 11.47 1.65
CA GLY A 139 4.63 11.72 0.76
C GLY A 139 4.24 12.24 -0.63
N GLY A 140 2.95 12.33 -0.93
CA GLY A 140 2.45 12.70 -2.26
C GLY A 140 2.84 14.10 -2.75
N THR A 141 3.38 14.94 -1.89
CA THR A 141 3.86 16.30 -2.21
C THR A 141 5.37 16.44 -2.17
N GLN A 142 6.11 15.42 -1.82
CA GLN A 142 7.58 15.33 -1.83
C GLN A 142 8.02 14.36 -2.92
#